data_6417a6ef503323283131621284af947a
#
_entry.id   6417a6ef503323283131621284af947a
#
_cell.length_a   1.000
_cell.length_b   1.000
_cell.length_c   1.000
_cell.angle_alpha   90.00
_cell.angle_beta   90.00
_cell.angle_gamma   90.00
#
_symmetry.space_group_name_H-M   'P 1'
#
loop_
_entity.id
_entity.type
_entity.pdbx_description
1 polymer ?
#
loop_
_entity_poly.entity_id
_entity_poly.type
_entity_poly.pdbx_seq_one_letter_code
_entity_poly.pdbx_strand_id
1 'polypeptide(L)'
;MTVFEKLNEARLRFQNAGVKKSGENKFAGYKYYELSDILPFINQIANELKFCCVINYKEDLATLDFCDIEKDEKITFTCPMCKTTVKGATEVQCEGAVITYLKRYLYQNCFEIVEGDMLDGGINPNEKTDEVESLIAQVRSKMSTMTYEQLDFTNKAISARDVGKLKTILSKCK
;
A
#
# COMPACT_ATOMS: atom_id res chain seq x y z
N MET A 1 -9.43 17.47 29.98
CA MET A 1 -9.05 16.18 29.37
C MET A 1 -7.55 16.00 29.51
N THR A 2 -7.08 14.77 29.70
CA THR A 2 -5.66 14.39 29.59
C THR A 2 -5.29 14.27 28.11
N VAL A 3 -3.99 14.26 27.80
CA VAL A 3 -3.51 14.05 26.42
C VAL A 3 -4.02 12.73 25.82
N PHE A 4 -4.16 11.67 26.63
CA PHE A 4 -4.72 10.37 26.22
C PHE A 4 -6.22 10.44 25.92
N GLU A 5 -6.99 11.17 26.72
CA GLU A 5 -8.43 11.38 26.44
C GLU A 5 -8.63 12.21 25.17
N LYS A 6 -7.80 13.24 24.94
CA LYS A 6 -7.85 14.03 23.69
C LYS A 6 -7.52 13.17 22.48
N LEU A 7 -6.50 12.31 22.57
CA LEU A 7 -6.14 11.39 21.48
C LEU A 7 -7.28 10.41 21.17
N ASN A 8 -7.87 9.78 22.20
CA ASN A 8 -8.97 8.83 22.01
C ASN A 8 -10.21 9.52 21.42
N GLU A 9 -10.57 10.69 21.89
CA GLU A 9 -11.68 11.50 21.34
C GLU A 9 -11.40 11.92 19.88
N ALA A 10 -10.16 12.30 19.57
CA ALA A 10 -9.76 12.65 18.22
C ALA A 10 -9.89 11.47 17.23
N ARG A 11 -9.49 10.27 17.65
CA ARG A 11 -9.68 9.03 16.89
C ARG A 11 -11.15 8.74 16.60
N LEU A 12 -11.98 8.82 17.63
CA LEU A 12 -13.42 8.60 17.51
C LEU A 12 -14.07 9.60 16.56
N ARG A 13 -13.74 10.88 16.67
CA ARG A 13 -14.25 11.92 15.76
C ARG A 13 -13.81 11.71 14.32
N PHE A 14 -12.54 11.35 14.11
CA PHE A 14 -12.04 11.08 12.76
C PHE A 14 -12.76 9.87 12.13
N GLN A 15 -12.94 8.78 12.87
CA GLN A 15 -13.65 7.59 12.39
C GLN A 15 -15.11 7.90 12.00
N ASN A 16 -15.77 8.79 12.75
CA ASN A 16 -17.15 9.20 12.48
C ASN A 16 -17.28 10.29 11.39
N ALA A 17 -16.17 10.89 10.96
CA ALA A 17 -16.21 11.98 9.97
C ALA A 17 -16.54 11.53 8.53
N GLY A 18 -16.57 10.24 8.26
CA GLY A 18 -16.92 9.69 6.95
C GLY A 18 -15.93 10.08 5.84
N VAL A 19 -14.67 10.24 6.16
CA VAL A 19 -13.59 10.60 5.22
C VAL A 19 -13.53 9.60 4.07
N LYS A 20 -13.45 10.09 2.83
CA LYS A 20 -13.38 9.24 1.63
C LYS A 20 -11.96 9.13 1.13
N LYS A 21 -11.56 7.95 0.66
CA LYS A 21 -10.28 7.70 0.02
C LYS A 21 -10.26 8.27 -1.39
N SER A 22 -9.36 9.22 -1.70
CA SER A 22 -9.17 9.77 -3.05
C SER A 22 -8.01 9.13 -3.79
N GLY A 23 -7.00 8.61 -3.08
CA GLY A 23 -5.86 7.93 -3.67
C GLY A 23 -6.26 6.59 -4.29
N GLU A 24 -5.69 6.27 -5.44
CA GLU A 24 -5.90 5.01 -6.15
C GLU A 24 -4.58 4.44 -6.65
N ASN A 25 -4.28 3.21 -6.26
CA ASN A 25 -3.22 2.45 -6.89
C ASN A 25 -3.83 1.57 -7.99
N LYS A 26 -3.80 2.07 -9.23
CA LYS A 26 -4.36 1.39 -10.41
C LYS A 26 -3.67 0.06 -10.71
N PHE A 27 -2.40 -0.08 -10.33
CA PHE A 27 -1.65 -1.31 -10.58
C PHE A 27 -2.06 -2.44 -9.62
N ALA A 28 -2.27 -2.11 -8.35
CA ALA A 28 -2.65 -3.06 -7.31
C ALA A 28 -4.17 -3.07 -7.03
N GLY A 29 -4.96 -2.19 -7.67
CA GLY A 29 -6.42 -2.20 -7.64
C GLY A 29 -7.05 -1.77 -6.31
N TYR A 30 -6.35 -1.00 -5.46
CA TYR A 30 -6.89 -0.56 -4.17
C TYR A 30 -6.89 0.96 -4.02
N LYS A 31 -7.80 1.46 -3.17
CA LYS A 31 -7.88 2.87 -2.79
C LYS A 31 -7.25 3.10 -1.43
N TYR A 32 -6.60 4.25 -1.27
CA TYR A 32 -5.95 4.65 -0.03
C TYR A 32 -6.26 6.12 0.30
N TYR A 33 -6.00 6.52 1.55
CA TYR A 33 -6.13 7.91 1.96
C TYR A 33 -4.90 8.71 1.55
N GLU A 34 -5.12 9.78 0.81
CA GLU A 34 -4.11 10.81 0.63
C GLU A 34 -4.02 11.70 1.88
N LEU A 35 -2.89 12.39 2.06
CA LEU A 35 -2.76 13.37 3.15
C LEU A 35 -3.79 14.50 3.02
N SER A 36 -4.18 14.85 1.80
CA SER A 36 -5.23 15.82 1.50
C SER A 36 -6.62 15.38 1.98
N ASP A 37 -6.87 14.08 2.11
CA ASP A 37 -8.14 13.57 2.60
C ASP A 37 -8.22 13.66 4.13
N ILE A 38 -7.13 13.36 4.81
CA ILE A 38 -7.12 13.21 6.28
C ILE A 38 -6.79 14.50 7.02
N LEU A 39 -5.84 15.30 6.53
CA LEU A 39 -5.33 16.46 7.25
C LEU A 39 -6.38 17.54 7.53
N PRO A 40 -7.30 17.89 6.61
CA PRO A 40 -8.33 18.89 6.89
C PRO A 40 -9.19 18.51 8.10
N PHE A 41 -9.62 17.24 8.19
CA PHE A 41 -10.42 16.73 9.30
C PHE A 41 -9.63 16.71 10.60
N ILE A 42 -8.40 16.20 10.57
CA ILE A 42 -7.52 16.16 11.74
C ILE A 42 -7.26 17.58 12.26
N ASN A 43 -6.96 18.54 11.41
CA ASN A 43 -6.71 19.93 11.81
C ASN A 43 -7.95 20.60 12.40
N GLN A 44 -9.14 20.30 11.89
CA GLN A 44 -10.38 20.77 12.50
C GLN A 44 -10.55 20.20 13.91
N ILE A 45 -10.41 18.89 14.08
CA ILE A 45 -10.50 18.20 15.37
C ILE A 45 -9.42 18.72 16.35
N ALA A 46 -8.21 18.95 15.85
CA ALA A 46 -7.10 19.48 16.63
C ALA A 46 -7.41 20.87 17.18
N ASN A 47 -7.99 21.75 16.37
CA ASN A 47 -8.39 23.08 16.83
C ASN A 47 -9.50 23.02 17.90
N GLU A 48 -10.46 22.09 17.75
CA GLU A 48 -11.55 21.92 18.70
C GLU A 48 -11.07 21.33 20.04
N LEU A 49 -10.24 20.29 19.98
CA LEU A 49 -9.74 19.56 21.17
C LEU A 49 -8.46 20.16 21.78
N LYS A 50 -7.92 21.23 21.18
CA LYS A 50 -6.72 21.92 21.67
C LYS A 50 -5.50 20.99 21.75
N PHE A 51 -5.16 20.36 20.63
CA PHE A 51 -3.91 19.65 20.43
C PHE A 51 -3.24 20.08 19.12
N CYS A 52 -2.00 19.70 18.92
CA CYS A 52 -1.32 19.80 17.62
C CYS A 52 -0.45 18.58 17.36
N CYS A 53 -0.20 18.30 16.08
CA CYS A 53 0.72 17.25 15.65
C CYS A 53 2.00 17.87 15.10
N VAL A 54 3.16 17.49 15.65
CA VAL A 54 4.48 17.96 15.21
C VAL A 54 5.25 16.77 14.66
N ILE A 55 5.72 16.89 13.41
CA ILE A 55 6.50 15.82 12.77
C ILE A 55 7.96 16.23 12.69
N ASN A 56 8.84 15.30 13.03
CA ASN A 56 10.28 15.45 12.91
C ASN A 56 10.86 14.26 12.13
N TYR A 57 11.83 14.54 11.27
CA TYR A 57 12.58 13.55 10.53
C TYR A 57 14.05 13.58 10.99
N LYS A 58 14.57 12.42 11.37
CA LYS A 58 15.98 12.20 11.71
C LYS A 58 16.55 11.17 10.75
N GLU A 59 17.83 10.91 10.82
CA GLU A 59 18.53 10.00 9.90
C GLU A 59 17.92 8.59 9.87
N ASP A 60 17.52 8.08 11.01
CA ASP A 60 17.02 6.71 11.21
C ASP A 60 15.55 6.61 11.64
N LEU A 61 14.93 7.73 12.01
CA LEU A 61 13.62 7.75 12.66
C LEU A 61 12.80 8.99 12.28
N ALA A 62 11.57 8.77 11.85
CA ALA A 62 10.54 9.79 11.75
C ALA A 62 9.62 9.72 12.98
N THR A 63 9.22 10.86 13.53
CA THR A 63 8.33 10.93 14.69
C THR A 63 7.16 11.85 14.43
N LEU A 64 6.01 11.56 15.05
CA LEU A 64 4.88 12.45 15.20
C LEU A 64 4.59 12.59 16.69
N ASP A 65 4.74 13.80 17.21
CA ASP A 65 4.34 14.17 18.56
C ASP A 65 2.91 14.70 18.52
N PHE A 66 1.99 14.01 19.20
CA PHE A 66 0.64 14.50 19.50
C PHE A 66 0.73 15.30 20.80
N CYS A 67 0.70 16.62 20.68
CA CYS A 67 0.95 17.55 21.78
C CYS A 67 -0.35 18.18 22.28
N ASP A 68 -0.60 18.11 23.59
CA ASP A 68 -1.63 18.93 24.25
C ASP A 68 -1.15 20.38 24.31
N ILE A 69 -1.88 21.33 23.69
CA ILE A 69 -1.49 22.74 23.71
C ILE A 69 -1.88 23.49 24.99
N GLU A 70 -2.69 22.89 25.84
CA GLU A 70 -3.11 23.45 27.11
C GLU A 70 -2.24 22.94 28.27
N LYS A 71 -1.50 21.85 28.06
CA LYS A 71 -0.62 21.22 29.04
C LYS A 71 0.68 20.82 28.36
N ASP A 72 1.75 20.75 29.12
CA ASP A 72 3.05 20.28 28.63
C ASP A 72 3.10 18.74 28.60
N GLU A 73 2.16 18.14 27.86
CA GLU A 73 2.02 16.69 27.71
C GLU A 73 2.03 16.30 26.23
N LYS A 74 2.70 15.21 25.90
CA LYS A 74 2.70 14.66 24.54
C LYS A 74 2.77 13.14 24.48
N ILE A 75 2.31 12.59 23.37
CA ILE A 75 2.46 11.17 23.01
C ILE A 75 3.23 11.12 21.72
N THR A 76 4.33 10.36 21.68
CA THR A 76 5.18 10.23 20.48
C THR A 76 4.90 8.92 19.74
N PHE A 77 4.61 9.04 18.47
CA PHE A 77 4.52 7.93 17.51
C PHE A 77 5.78 7.92 16.65
N THR A 78 6.28 6.73 16.32
CA THR A 78 7.54 6.59 15.59
C THR A 78 7.38 5.72 14.34
N CYS A 79 8.18 5.99 13.33
CA CYS A 79 8.31 5.17 12.14
C CYS A 79 9.79 5.14 11.71
N PRO A 80 10.39 3.97 11.44
CA PRO A 80 11.76 3.93 10.96
C PRO A 80 11.88 4.62 9.61
N MET A 81 13.00 5.34 9.39
CA MET A 81 13.32 5.90 8.10
C MET A 81 13.68 4.79 7.12
N CYS A 82 13.30 4.95 5.87
CA CYS A 82 13.70 4.05 4.79
C CYS A 82 14.38 4.85 3.67
N LYS A 83 15.28 4.20 2.95
CA LYS A 83 15.86 4.75 1.72
C LYS A 83 15.17 4.10 0.54
N THR A 84 14.87 4.89 -0.48
CA THR A 84 14.31 4.37 -1.74
C THR A 84 15.01 5.00 -2.92
N THR A 85 15.08 4.26 -4.01
CA THR A 85 15.52 4.75 -5.31
C THR A 85 14.42 4.52 -6.33
N VAL A 86 14.02 5.58 -7.02
CA VAL A 86 13.04 5.52 -8.09
C VAL A 86 13.75 5.79 -9.42
N LYS A 87 13.61 4.88 -10.38
CA LYS A 87 14.25 5.02 -11.68
C LYS A 87 13.79 6.31 -12.37
N GLY A 88 14.77 7.17 -12.69
CA GLY A 88 14.52 8.45 -13.35
C GLY A 88 14.19 9.62 -12.41
N ALA A 89 14.15 9.40 -11.09
CA ALA A 89 13.98 10.46 -10.11
C ALA A 89 15.34 10.92 -9.56
N THR A 90 15.42 12.20 -9.18
CA THR A 90 16.57 12.75 -8.44
C THR A 90 16.54 12.30 -6.98
N GLU A 91 17.67 12.38 -6.28
CA GLU A 91 17.75 12.04 -4.84
C GLU A 91 16.73 12.86 -4.02
N VAL A 92 16.59 14.15 -4.28
CA VAL A 92 15.62 15.03 -3.59
C VAL A 92 14.18 14.58 -3.84
N GLN A 93 13.85 14.11 -5.05
CA GLN A 93 12.52 13.57 -5.34
C GLN A 93 12.27 12.24 -4.63
N CYS A 94 13.29 11.39 -4.52
CA CYS A 94 13.20 10.14 -3.75
C CYS A 94 12.99 10.44 -2.26
N GLU A 95 13.73 11.39 -1.70
CA GLU A 95 13.57 11.83 -0.31
C GLU A 95 12.18 12.43 -0.05
N GLY A 96 11.70 13.30 -0.93
CA GLY A 96 10.35 13.86 -0.85
C GLY A 96 9.25 12.80 -0.89
N ALA A 97 9.43 11.75 -1.69
CA ALA A 97 8.52 10.62 -1.70
C ALA A 97 8.53 9.87 -0.36
N VAL A 98 9.72 9.56 0.18
CA VAL A 98 9.87 8.90 1.50
C VAL A 98 9.19 9.71 2.60
N ILE A 99 9.46 11.01 2.68
CA ILE A 99 8.86 11.93 3.68
C ILE A 99 7.32 11.91 3.57
N THR A 100 6.78 11.95 2.36
CA THR A 100 5.32 11.92 2.14
C THR A 100 4.70 10.62 2.62
N TYR A 101 5.33 9.46 2.33
CA TYR A 101 4.89 8.16 2.81
C TYR A 101 4.96 8.05 4.32
N LEU A 102 6.09 8.41 4.93
CA LEU A 102 6.28 8.35 6.38
C LEU A 102 5.29 9.26 7.11
N LYS A 103 5.04 10.47 6.59
CA LYS A 103 4.03 11.36 7.14
C LYS A 103 2.66 10.71 7.18
N ARG A 104 2.24 10.05 6.10
CA ARG A 104 0.96 9.35 6.03
C ARG A 104 0.89 8.21 7.06
N TYR A 105 1.90 7.36 7.14
CA TYR A 105 1.96 6.27 8.11
C TYR A 105 1.96 6.76 9.56
N LEU A 106 2.65 7.85 9.87
CA LEU A 106 2.63 8.45 11.21
C LEU A 106 1.22 8.94 11.59
N TYR A 107 0.51 9.58 10.67
CA TYR A 107 -0.89 9.96 10.91
C TYR A 107 -1.81 8.74 11.02
N GLN A 108 -1.64 7.73 10.19
CA GLN A 108 -2.40 6.49 10.29
C GLN A 108 -2.20 5.81 11.65
N ASN A 109 -0.97 5.68 12.12
CA ASN A 109 -0.67 5.12 13.43
C ASN A 109 -1.24 5.97 14.57
N CYS A 110 -1.09 7.29 14.51
CA CYS A 110 -1.58 8.19 15.54
C CYS A 110 -3.11 8.12 15.67
N PHE A 111 -3.84 8.14 14.55
CA PHE A 111 -5.30 8.20 14.51
C PHE A 111 -5.97 6.83 14.29
N GLU A 112 -5.19 5.74 14.32
CA GLU A 112 -5.69 4.37 14.07
C GLU A 112 -6.51 4.25 12.77
N ILE A 113 -6.01 4.91 11.70
CA ILE A 113 -6.64 4.87 10.39
C ILE A 113 -6.31 3.53 9.74
N VAL A 114 -7.31 2.68 9.58
CA VAL A 114 -7.16 1.37 8.94
C VAL A 114 -7.33 1.52 7.44
N GLU A 115 -6.29 1.15 6.70
CA GLU A 115 -6.38 0.87 5.28
C GLU A 115 -6.34 -0.64 5.10
N GLY A 116 -7.20 -1.18 4.21
CA GLY A 116 -7.09 -2.59 3.82
C GLY A 116 -5.66 -2.84 3.32
N ASP A 117 -4.97 -3.76 3.96
CA ASP A 117 -3.57 -4.02 3.67
C ASP A 117 -3.42 -4.51 2.22
N MET A 118 -2.34 -4.12 1.55
CA MET A 118 -2.00 -4.63 0.21
C MET A 118 -1.92 -6.17 0.19
N LEU A 119 -1.62 -6.77 1.34
CA LEU A 119 -1.57 -8.22 1.52
C LEU A 119 -2.97 -8.83 1.67
N ASP A 120 -3.95 -8.08 2.21
CA ASP A 120 -5.35 -8.52 2.32
C ASP A 120 -6.17 -8.21 1.05
N GLY A 121 -5.72 -7.26 0.22
CA GLY A 121 -6.40 -6.77 -1.00
C GLY A 121 -5.95 -7.40 -2.31
N GLY A 122 -5.40 -8.62 -2.29
CA GLY A 122 -5.23 -9.38 -3.53
C GLY A 122 -3.89 -9.27 -4.24
N ILE A 123 -2.76 -9.21 -3.55
CA ILE A 123 -1.66 -10.05 -4.00
C ILE A 123 -1.92 -11.41 -3.34
N ASN A 124 -2.88 -12.12 -3.86
CA ASN A 124 -2.91 -13.56 -3.69
C ASN A 124 -1.69 -14.05 -4.48
N PRO A 125 -0.56 -14.40 -3.84
CA PRO A 125 0.58 -14.94 -4.58
C PRO A 125 0.18 -16.23 -5.31
N ASN A 126 -0.98 -16.79 -4.95
CA ASN A 126 -1.59 -17.94 -5.58
C ASN A 126 -2.44 -17.59 -6.81
N GLU A 127 -3.03 -16.37 -6.95
CA GLU A 127 -3.85 -16.06 -8.13
C GLU A 127 -3.06 -16.09 -9.44
N LYS A 128 -1.84 -15.54 -9.47
CA LYS A 128 -0.95 -15.68 -10.64
C LYS A 128 -0.44 -17.11 -10.78
N THR A 129 -0.24 -17.82 -9.67
CA THR A 129 0.16 -19.23 -9.67
C THR A 129 -1.00 -20.09 -10.12
N ASP A 130 -2.23 -19.81 -9.67
CA ASP A 130 -3.44 -20.53 -10.08
C ASP A 130 -3.78 -20.27 -11.55
N GLU A 131 -3.64 -19.05 -12.07
CA GLU A 131 -3.80 -18.74 -13.50
C GLU A 131 -2.76 -19.49 -14.35
N VAL A 132 -1.50 -19.46 -13.93
CA VAL A 132 -0.41 -20.15 -14.64
C VAL A 132 -0.59 -21.66 -14.59
N GLU A 133 -0.93 -22.24 -13.44
CA GLU A 133 -1.18 -23.68 -13.31
C GLU A 133 -2.42 -24.11 -14.13
N SER A 134 -3.48 -23.30 -14.12
CA SER A 134 -4.67 -23.52 -14.95
C SER A 134 -4.33 -23.51 -16.44
N LEU A 135 -3.53 -22.55 -16.90
CA LEU A 135 -3.05 -22.46 -18.28
C LEU A 135 -2.16 -23.65 -18.64
N ILE A 136 -1.26 -24.07 -17.76
CA ILE A 136 -0.41 -25.25 -17.94
C ILE A 136 -1.27 -26.52 -18.06
N ALA A 137 -2.28 -26.69 -17.21
CA ALA A 137 -3.20 -27.83 -17.27
C ALA A 137 -3.97 -27.88 -18.60
N GLN A 138 -4.49 -26.72 -19.07
CA GLN A 138 -5.16 -26.60 -20.36
C GLN A 138 -4.23 -26.91 -21.54
N VAL A 139 -2.99 -26.42 -21.51
CA VAL A 139 -1.98 -26.72 -22.53
C VAL A 139 -1.64 -28.21 -22.53
N ARG A 140 -1.41 -28.80 -21.34
CA ARG A 140 -1.12 -30.24 -21.21
C ARG A 140 -2.21 -31.15 -21.79
N SER A 141 -3.49 -30.79 -21.60
CA SER A 141 -4.61 -31.56 -22.17
C SER A 141 -4.62 -31.61 -23.70
N LYS A 142 -3.96 -30.65 -24.37
CA LYS A 142 -3.88 -30.57 -25.84
C LYS A 142 -2.56 -31.10 -26.42
N MET A 143 -1.61 -31.46 -25.58
CA MET A 143 -0.27 -31.92 -26.03
C MET A 143 -0.34 -33.22 -26.86
N SER A 144 -1.34 -34.06 -26.65
CA SER A 144 -1.52 -35.32 -27.41
C SER A 144 -1.75 -35.12 -28.91
N THR A 145 -2.14 -33.92 -29.32
CA THR A 145 -2.42 -33.60 -30.74
C THR A 145 -1.30 -32.77 -31.38
N MET A 146 -0.20 -32.49 -30.65
CA MET A 146 0.90 -31.64 -31.11
C MET A 146 1.99 -32.41 -31.85
N THR A 147 2.64 -31.78 -32.84
CA THR A 147 3.83 -32.29 -33.49
C THR A 147 5.05 -32.23 -32.54
N TYR A 148 6.11 -32.94 -32.88
CA TYR A 148 7.35 -32.97 -32.06
C TYR A 148 7.93 -31.58 -31.81
N GLU A 149 7.97 -30.72 -32.86
CA GLU A 149 8.46 -29.34 -32.72
C GLU A 149 7.56 -28.47 -31.85
N GLN A 150 6.24 -28.64 -31.93
CA GLN A 150 5.28 -27.97 -31.08
C GLN A 150 5.41 -28.40 -29.61
N LEU A 151 5.69 -29.67 -29.36
CA LEU A 151 5.92 -30.21 -28.01
C LEU A 151 7.17 -29.61 -27.36
N ASP A 152 8.30 -29.49 -28.09
CA ASP A 152 9.52 -28.89 -27.57
C ASP A 152 9.31 -27.42 -27.18
N PHE A 153 8.67 -26.63 -28.06
CA PHE A 153 8.32 -25.25 -27.78
C PHE A 153 7.36 -25.13 -26.57
N THR A 154 6.38 -26.00 -26.49
CA THR A 154 5.39 -26.03 -25.41
C THR A 154 6.03 -26.40 -24.07
N ASN A 155 6.90 -27.39 -24.02
CA ASN A 155 7.63 -27.78 -22.82
C ASN A 155 8.53 -26.65 -22.30
N LYS A 156 9.22 -25.92 -23.20
CA LYS A 156 10.00 -24.72 -22.84
C LYS A 156 9.10 -23.63 -22.26
N ALA A 157 7.93 -23.39 -22.83
CA ALA A 157 6.98 -22.39 -22.31
C ALA A 157 6.42 -22.77 -20.93
N ILE A 158 6.12 -24.05 -20.71
CA ILE A 158 5.68 -24.60 -19.41
C ILE A 158 6.80 -24.45 -18.36
N SER A 159 8.01 -24.86 -18.69
CA SER A 159 9.17 -24.78 -17.77
C SER A 159 9.50 -23.34 -17.38
N ALA A 160 9.37 -22.41 -18.33
CA ALA A 160 9.56 -20.99 -18.10
C ALA A 160 8.36 -20.28 -17.44
N ARG A 161 7.22 -20.98 -17.26
CA ARG A 161 5.94 -20.42 -16.76
C ARG A 161 5.51 -19.15 -17.52
N ASP A 162 5.77 -19.10 -18.82
CA ASP A 162 5.55 -17.93 -19.67
C ASP A 162 4.08 -17.84 -20.10
N VAL A 163 3.32 -17.01 -19.35
CA VAL A 163 1.87 -16.80 -19.57
C VAL A 163 1.54 -16.38 -21.00
N GLY A 164 2.37 -15.50 -21.59
CA GLY A 164 2.16 -15.02 -22.96
C GLY A 164 2.26 -16.14 -23.99
N LYS A 165 3.28 -16.99 -23.87
CA LYS A 165 3.45 -18.14 -24.75
C LYS A 165 2.37 -19.20 -24.53
N LEU A 166 2.00 -19.48 -23.26
CA LEU A 166 0.93 -20.43 -22.93
C LEU A 166 -0.41 -20.01 -23.54
N LYS A 167 -0.80 -18.75 -23.43
CA LYS A 167 -2.02 -18.19 -24.07
C LYS A 167 -1.95 -18.31 -25.61
N THR A 168 -0.79 -18.04 -26.21
CA THR A 168 -0.57 -18.17 -27.65
C THR A 168 -0.71 -19.62 -28.13
N ILE A 169 -0.17 -20.58 -27.39
CA ILE A 169 -0.30 -21.99 -27.66
C ILE A 169 -1.79 -22.40 -27.66
N LEU A 170 -2.53 -22.04 -26.61
CA LEU A 170 -3.95 -22.32 -26.48
C LEU A 170 -4.81 -21.74 -27.61
N SER A 171 -4.46 -20.54 -28.09
CA SER A 171 -5.18 -19.90 -29.21
C SER A 171 -4.95 -20.57 -30.55
N LYS A 172 -3.80 -21.24 -30.75
CA LYS A 172 -3.43 -21.96 -31.99
C LYS A 172 -3.87 -23.42 -32.00
N CYS A 173 -4.15 -24.01 -30.85
CA CYS A 173 -4.65 -25.37 -30.68
C CYS A 173 -6.19 -25.34 -30.62
N LYS A 174 -6.83 -24.96 -31.72
CA LYS A 174 -8.28 -25.12 -31.91
C LYS A 174 -8.59 -26.52 -32.42
#